data_3ef22ef108eb2287bc52a355182d4fec
#
_entry.id   3ef22ef108eb2287bc52a355182d4fec
#
_cell.length_a   1.000
_cell.length_b   1.000
_cell.length_c   1.000
_cell.angle_alpha   90.00
_cell.angle_beta   90.00
_cell.angle_gamma   90.00
#
_symmetry.space_group_name_H-M   'P 1'
#
loop_
_entity.id
_entity.type
_entity.pdbx_description
1 polymer ?
#
loop_
_entity_poly.entity_id
_entity_poly.type
_entity_poly.pdbx_seq_one_letter_code
_entity_poly.pdbx_strand_id
1 'polypeptide(L)'
;MSESQTDPYAWFNEAKFGMFLHWGIYSLLGLGEQVMFRGHLKPSEYFKLADEFEASNFDGHEWARMARDAGMRYMVLTTKHHDGYCLFDSPNWRFDAPSTAPGRDLVSEYVEGCRAEGLRVGLYYSLQDWSFPAMFDGPDADPDELERLIQKIHDDVRALCANYGKIDLMWFDGRWPLHDLWRTVEIDDTIRELQPECMITGDRLHGAAGQFPDSPFARLERPGYIGSSERHIKAAEVDVPWEVCDINQHRWWGYVKHDRHYKSGAELIMLMAEALGAGANLLLNFGPMGCGAFPQRAREQLEDLGRFTERNAEAIYGSSGANHLFEYLLCGDMTQKDETLYIWVKNWQGETYHFAGLANEIRGARVLGREDIELTVERDGDHIYLHGLPELPPTPEVTILAIDCAGEPEAVEWGPYRLHGGDYDMRVWSEWIRS
;
A
#
# COMPACT_ATOMS: atom_id res chain seq x y z
N MET A 1 33.46 -5.47 -18.02
CA MET A 1 32.15 -4.86 -18.27
C MET A 1 31.38 -5.15 -17.01
N SER A 2 31.15 -4.16 -16.15
CA SER A 2 30.30 -4.34 -14.96
C SER A 2 28.89 -4.58 -15.46
N GLU A 3 28.32 -5.73 -15.12
CA GLU A 3 26.87 -5.89 -15.19
C GLU A 3 26.24 -4.72 -14.44
N SER A 4 25.44 -3.93 -15.12
CA SER A 4 24.67 -2.89 -14.48
C SER A 4 23.74 -3.61 -13.49
N GLN A 5 24.05 -3.50 -12.23
CA GLN A 5 23.17 -3.98 -11.16
C GLN A 5 21.85 -3.24 -11.36
N THR A 6 20.83 -3.92 -11.86
CA THR A 6 19.48 -3.34 -12.03
C THR A 6 18.98 -2.98 -10.63
N ASP A 7 18.48 -1.76 -10.47
CA ASP A 7 17.87 -1.30 -9.23
C ASP A 7 16.76 -2.28 -8.82
N PRO A 8 16.87 -2.98 -7.68
CA PRO A 8 15.88 -3.96 -7.26
C PRO A 8 14.51 -3.32 -6.97
N TYR A 9 14.46 -2.01 -6.76
CA TYR A 9 13.27 -1.26 -6.43
C TYR A 9 12.59 -0.58 -7.63
N ALA A 10 13.20 -0.62 -8.82
CA ALA A 10 12.77 0.15 -9.98
C ALA A 10 11.26 -0.02 -10.29
N TRP A 11 10.77 -1.26 -10.32
CA TRP A 11 9.37 -1.52 -10.62
C TRP A 11 8.43 -0.98 -9.52
N PHE A 12 8.82 -1.06 -8.25
CA PHE A 12 8.02 -0.62 -7.11
C PHE A 12 7.94 0.91 -7.06
N ASN A 13 9.07 1.57 -7.28
CA ASN A 13 9.15 3.03 -7.37
C ASN A 13 8.34 3.58 -8.54
N GLU A 14 8.24 2.86 -9.65
CA GLU A 14 7.42 3.22 -10.81
C GLU A 14 5.92 2.94 -10.56
N ALA A 15 5.58 1.85 -9.88
CA ALA A 15 4.22 1.34 -9.74
C ALA A 15 3.29 2.27 -8.95
N LYS A 16 3.73 2.82 -7.83
CA LYS A 16 3.05 3.78 -6.94
C LYS A 16 1.72 3.34 -6.35
N PHE A 17 0.92 2.52 -7.03
CA PHE A 17 -0.44 2.18 -6.62
C PHE A 17 -0.72 0.69 -6.81
N GLY A 18 -1.18 0.02 -5.74
CA GLY A 18 -1.50 -1.40 -5.72
C GLY A 18 -2.83 -1.72 -5.03
N MET A 19 -3.35 -2.94 -5.30
CA MET A 19 -4.54 -3.50 -4.66
C MET A 19 -4.15 -4.49 -3.58
N PHE A 20 -4.64 -4.31 -2.37
CA PHE A 20 -4.61 -5.31 -1.33
C PHE A 20 -5.94 -6.03 -1.25
N LEU A 21 -5.93 -7.33 -1.01
CA LEU A 21 -7.14 -8.15 -0.96
C LEU A 21 -7.17 -8.97 0.34
N HIS A 22 -8.10 -8.64 1.22
CA HIS A 22 -8.40 -9.47 2.39
C HIS A 22 -9.62 -10.33 2.11
N TRP A 23 -9.38 -11.61 1.80
CA TRP A 23 -10.43 -12.55 1.41
C TRP A 23 -10.13 -13.95 1.94
N GLY A 24 -11.15 -14.63 2.45
CA GLY A 24 -11.06 -15.96 3.02
C GLY A 24 -12.42 -16.39 3.59
N ILE A 25 -12.44 -17.48 4.38
CA ILE A 25 -13.67 -18.02 4.98
C ILE A 25 -14.41 -17.01 5.87
N TYR A 26 -13.69 -16.06 6.49
CA TYR A 26 -14.29 -14.96 7.26
C TYR A 26 -15.22 -14.07 6.42
N SER A 27 -15.01 -13.99 5.11
CA SER A 27 -15.84 -13.18 4.20
C SER A 27 -17.27 -13.71 4.10
N LEU A 28 -17.52 -14.99 4.40
CA LEU A 28 -18.87 -15.56 4.46
C LEU A 28 -19.73 -14.89 5.53
N LEU A 29 -19.13 -14.57 6.67
CA LEU A 29 -19.84 -13.94 7.78
C LEU A 29 -20.11 -12.44 7.54
N GLY A 30 -19.29 -11.78 6.72
CA GLY A 30 -19.43 -10.35 6.42
C GLY A 30 -19.31 -9.46 7.64
N LEU A 31 -18.36 -9.76 8.54
CA LEU A 31 -18.11 -9.05 9.80
C LEU A 31 -16.62 -8.62 9.96
N GLY A 32 -15.86 -8.67 8.87
CA GLY A 32 -14.43 -8.38 8.87
C GLY A 32 -13.55 -9.62 9.07
N GLU A 33 -12.26 -9.47 8.83
CA GLU A 33 -11.26 -10.56 8.77
C GLU A 33 -10.93 -11.18 10.13
N GLN A 34 -11.07 -10.42 11.21
CA GLN A 34 -10.76 -10.88 12.56
C GLN A 34 -12.01 -11.35 13.34
N VAL A 35 -13.09 -11.64 12.65
CA VAL A 35 -14.37 -11.98 13.27
C VAL A 35 -14.29 -13.19 14.21
N MET A 36 -13.46 -14.19 13.89
CA MET A 36 -13.24 -15.35 14.77
C MET A 36 -12.78 -14.91 16.16
N PHE A 37 -11.71 -14.13 16.23
CA PHE A 37 -11.09 -13.69 17.49
C PHE A 37 -11.92 -12.59 18.18
N ARG A 38 -12.24 -11.51 17.46
CA ARG A 38 -12.94 -10.34 18.03
C ARG A 38 -14.43 -10.59 18.26
N GLY A 39 -15.03 -11.52 17.53
CA GLY A 39 -16.40 -11.97 17.72
C GLY A 39 -16.53 -13.09 18.75
N HIS A 40 -15.42 -13.56 19.33
CA HIS A 40 -15.39 -14.68 20.28
C HIS A 40 -16.10 -15.93 19.76
N LEU A 41 -15.94 -16.21 18.44
CA LEU A 41 -16.54 -17.38 17.83
C LEU A 41 -15.80 -18.64 18.31
N LYS A 42 -16.56 -19.70 18.54
CA LYS A 42 -15.94 -21.00 18.87
C LYS A 42 -15.16 -21.51 17.66
N PRO A 43 -13.87 -21.85 17.78
CA PRO A 43 -13.08 -22.37 16.66
C PRO A 43 -13.75 -23.55 15.96
N SER A 44 -14.36 -24.47 16.70
CA SER A 44 -15.08 -25.62 16.15
C SER A 44 -16.32 -25.28 15.30
N GLU A 45 -16.88 -24.08 15.45
CA GLU A 45 -17.95 -23.60 14.60
C GLU A 45 -17.41 -22.77 13.43
N TYR A 46 -16.40 -21.95 13.70
CA TYR A 46 -15.78 -21.09 12.68
C TYR A 46 -15.10 -21.91 11.57
N PHE A 47 -14.36 -22.97 11.92
CA PHE A 47 -13.64 -23.78 10.93
C PHE A 47 -14.57 -24.56 9.99
N LYS A 48 -15.85 -24.77 10.33
CA LYS A 48 -16.82 -25.35 9.42
C LYS A 48 -17.13 -24.46 8.22
N LEU A 49 -16.84 -23.16 8.31
CA LEU A 49 -16.98 -22.25 7.18
C LEU A 49 -16.14 -22.65 5.97
N ALA A 50 -15.07 -23.41 6.17
CA ALA A 50 -14.27 -23.95 5.08
C ALA A 50 -15.08 -24.90 4.17
N ASP A 51 -16.04 -25.62 4.73
CA ASP A 51 -16.95 -26.52 3.99
C ASP A 51 -18.11 -25.75 3.29
N GLU A 52 -18.26 -24.45 3.57
CA GLU A 52 -19.26 -23.57 2.97
C GLU A 52 -18.64 -22.52 2.01
N PHE A 53 -17.33 -22.41 2.02
CA PHE A 53 -16.57 -21.39 1.23
C PHE A 53 -16.36 -21.87 -0.21
N GLU A 54 -17.40 -21.85 -1.03
CA GLU A 54 -17.33 -22.35 -2.41
C GLU A 54 -16.54 -21.46 -3.36
N ALA A 55 -16.33 -20.19 -3.04
CA ALA A 55 -15.70 -19.20 -3.93
C ALA A 55 -16.31 -19.19 -5.35
N SER A 56 -17.63 -19.34 -5.44
CA SER A 56 -18.37 -19.67 -6.68
C SER A 56 -18.32 -18.58 -7.76
N ASN A 57 -18.06 -17.33 -7.38
CA ASN A 57 -17.95 -16.18 -8.28
C ASN A 57 -16.53 -15.61 -8.30
N PHE A 58 -15.54 -16.34 -7.77
CA PHE A 58 -14.16 -15.92 -7.85
C PHE A 58 -13.61 -16.17 -9.27
N ASP A 59 -13.07 -15.12 -9.86
CA ASP A 59 -12.35 -15.12 -11.13
C ASP A 59 -11.11 -14.21 -10.98
N GLY A 60 -9.92 -14.83 -10.97
CA GLY A 60 -8.65 -14.11 -10.83
C GLY A 60 -8.40 -13.10 -11.96
N HIS A 61 -8.87 -13.41 -13.18
CA HIS A 61 -8.76 -12.49 -14.31
C HIS A 61 -9.71 -11.28 -14.17
N GLU A 62 -10.93 -11.48 -13.67
CA GLU A 62 -11.84 -10.35 -13.39
C GLU A 62 -11.24 -9.43 -12.34
N TRP A 63 -10.71 -9.98 -11.24
CA TRP A 63 -10.08 -9.20 -10.18
C TRP A 63 -8.89 -8.40 -10.70
N ALA A 64 -8.00 -9.03 -11.44
CA ALA A 64 -6.81 -8.38 -12.00
C ALA A 64 -7.18 -7.28 -13.00
N ARG A 65 -8.19 -7.51 -13.84
CA ARG A 65 -8.70 -6.52 -14.78
C ARG A 65 -9.28 -5.30 -14.06
N MET A 66 -10.09 -5.53 -13.00
CA MET A 66 -10.62 -4.43 -12.19
C MET A 66 -9.51 -3.61 -11.54
N ALA A 67 -8.45 -4.25 -11.02
CA ALA A 67 -7.29 -3.56 -10.45
C ALA A 67 -6.54 -2.75 -11.51
N ARG A 68 -6.25 -3.34 -12.67
CA ARG A 68 -5.59 -2.66 -13.80
C ARG A 68 -6.41 -1.44 -14.26
N ASP A 69 -7.71 -1.62 -14.44
CA ASP A 69 -8.61 -0.57 -14.93
C ASP A 69 -8.78 0.57 -13.90
N ALA A 70 -8.58 0.29 -12.61
CA ALA A 70 -8.47 1.29 -11.55
C ALA A 70 -7.09 1.99 -11.49
N GLY A 71 -6.14 1.59 -12.35
CA GLY A 71 -4.79 2.16 -12.42
C GLY A 71 -3.76 1.47 -11.52
N MET A 72 -4.10 0.39 -10.85
CA MET A 72 -3.16 -0.35 -10.02
C MET A 72 -2.14 -1.11 -10.85
N ARG A 73 -0.91 -1.27 -10.34
CA ARG A 73 0.21 -1.89 -11.04
C ARG A 73 0.67 -3.19 -10.39
N TYR A 74 0.24 -3.46 -9.17
CA TYR A 74 0.49 -4.70 -8.44
C TYR A 74 -0.71 -5.05 -7.57
N MET A 75 -0.80 -6.31 -7.20
CA MET A 75 -1.82 -6.80 -6.29
C MET A 75 -1.17 -7.65 -5.20
N VAL A 76 -1.75 -7.65 -4.01
CA VAL A 76 -1.34 -8.48 -2.87
C VAL A 76 -2.57 -9.20 -2.33
N LEU A 77 -2.55 -10.53 -2.33
CA LEU A 77 -3.65 -11.37 -1.82
C LEU A 77 -3.27 -11.99 -0.47
N THR A 78 -4.18 -11.96 0.50
CA THR A 78 -4.04 -12.75 1.74
C THR A 78 -4.14 -14.25 1.43
N THR A 79 -3.00 -14.89 1.15
CA THR A 79 -2.96 -16.34 0.84
C THR A 79 -3.30 -17.20 2.05
N LYS A 80 -2.93 -16.73 3.24
CA LYS A 80 -3.37 -17.22 4.56
C LYS A 80 -3.43 -16.04 5.53
N HIS A 81 -4.58 -15.77 6.12
CA HIS A 81 -4.73 -14.80 7.19
C HIS A 81 -4.54 -15.45 8.57
N HIS A 82 -4.72 -14.71 9.65
CA HIS A 82 -4.50 -15.18 11.03
C HIS A 82 -5.37 -16.38 11.42
N ASP A 83 -6.52 -16.58 10.80
CA ASP A 83 -7.42 -17.71 11.06
C ASP A 83 -6.88 -19.08 10.63
N GLY A 84 -5.80 -19.08 9.85
CA GLY A 84 -5.06 -20.27 9.45
C GLY A 84 -5.58 -20.96 8.18
N TYR A 85 -6.67 -20.47 7.57
CA TYR A 85 -7.18 -21.04 6.33
C TYR A 85 -6.30 -20.62 5.13
N CYS A 86 -5.79 -21.62 4.40
CA CYS A 86 -4.94 -21.41 3.23
C CYS A 86 -5.76 -21.37 1.95
N LEU A 87 -5.58 -20.35 1.12
CA LEU A 87 -6.23 -20.27 -0.22
C LEU A 87 -5.50 -21.09 -1.29
N PHE A 88 -4.39 -21.73 -0.94
CA PHE A 88 -3.50 -22.53 -1.78
C PHE A 88 -3.34 -23.96 -1.25
N ASP A 89 -2.74 -24.84 -2.04
CA ASP A 89 -2.39 -26.22 -1.62
C ASP A 89 -1.25 -26.17 -0.59
N SER A 90 -1.61 -26.20 0.70
CA SER A 90 -0.67 -26.11 1.82
C SER A 90 -0.07 -27.47 2.12
N PRO A 91 1.26 -27.64 2.14
CA PRO A 91 1.90 -28.92 2.33
C PRO A 91 1.50 -29.62 3.65
N ASN A 92 1.07 -30.88 3.56
CA ASN A 92 0.68 -31.69 4.72
C ASN A 92 -0.45 -31.09 5.60
N TRP A 93 -1.21 -30.15 5.05
CA TRP A 93 -2.32 -29.46 5.71
C TRP A 93 -3.63 -29.72 4.98
N ARG A 94 -4.78 -29.68 5.67
CA ARG A 94 -6.09 -29.92 5.08
C ARG A 94 -7.11 -28.83 5.35
N PHE A 95 -6.69 -27.79 6.05
CA PHE A 95 -7.48 -26.59 6.25
C PHE A 95 -7.12 -25.57 5.16
N ASP A 96 -7.37 -25.98 3.91
CA ASP A 96 -7.02 -25.25 2.70
C ASP A 96 -8.12 -25.35 1.62
N ALA A 97 -8.05 -24.47 0.64
CA ALA A 97 -9.05 -24.38 -0.42
C ALA A 97 -9.11 -25.63 -1.32
N PRO A 98 -8.01 -26.26 -1.72
CA PRO A 98 -8.06 -27.52 -2.48
C PRO A 98 -8.70 -28.68 -1.75
N SER A 99 -8.58 -28.73 -0.42
CA SER A 99 -9.09 -29.84 0.41
C SER A 99 -10.52 -29.63 0.96
N THR A 100 -11.07 -28.45 0.79
CA THR A 100 -12.40 -28.04 1.31
C THR A 100 -13.37 -27.65 0.19
N ALA A 101 -14.43 -26.87 0.46
CA ALA A 101 -15.50 -26.58 -0.50
C ALA A 101 -15.06 -26.02 -1.85
N PRO A 102 -14.05 -25.14 -1.98
CA PRO A 102 -13.60 -24.68 -3.28
C PRO A 102 -13.09 -25.80 -4.19
N GLY A 103 -12.38 -26.78 -3.60
CA GLY A 103 -11.83 -27.94 -4.34
C GLY A 103 -10.78 -27.56 -5.38
N ARG A 104 -10.18 -26.38 -5.26
CA ARG A 104 -9.24 -25.80 -6.22
C ARG A 104 -8.28 -24.81 -5.57
N ASP A 105 -7.13 -24.57 -6.19
CA ASP A 105 -6.11 -23.63 -5.72
C ASP A 105 -6.47 -22.20 -6.19
N LEU A 106 -6.94 -21.39 -5.25
CA LEU A 106 -7.38 -20.02 -5.53
C LEU A 106 -6.21 -19.06 -5.74
N VAL A 107 -5.04 -19.37 -5.17
CA VAL A 107 -3.81 -18.57 -5.39
C VAL A 107 -3.28 -18.77 -6.81
N SER A 108 -3.36 -19.99 -7.35
CA SER A 108 -2.99 -20.24 -8.74
C SER A 108 -3.80 -19.37 -9.71
N GLU A 109 -5.12 -19.36 -9.57
CA GLU A 109 -6.01 -18.55 -10.40
C GLU A 109 -5.78 -17.04 -10.25
N TYR A 110 -5.52 -16.58 -9.04
CA TYR A 110 -5.15 -15.19 -8.77
C TYR A 110 -3.85 -14.79 -9.49
N VAL A 111 -2.81 -15.62 -9.38
CA VAL A 111 -1.50 -15.36 -9.99
C VAL A 111 -1.60 -15.37 -11.52
N GLU A 112 -2.36 -16.31 -12.10
CA GLU A 112 -2.63 -16.36 -13.54
C GLU A 112 -3.33 -15.09 -14.02
N GLY A 113 -4.36 -14.63 -13.28
CA GLY A 113 -5.07 -13.39 -13.58
C GLY A 113 -4.15 -12.16 -13.54
N CYS A 114 -3.34 -12.00 -12.50
CA CYS A 114 -2.38 -10.90 -12.40
C CYS A 114 -1.43 -10.85 -13.60
N ARG A 115 -0.86 -11.98 -13.99
CA ARG A 115 0.07 -12.05 -15.12
C ARG A 115 -0.60 -11.76 -16.45
N ALA A 116 -1.81 -12.27 -16.66
CA ALA A 116 -2.56 -12.03 -17.89
C ALA A 116 -2.87 -10.54 -18.08
N GLU A 117 -3.08 -9.80 -17.00
CA GLU A 117 -3.38 -8.38 -17.03
C GLU A 117 -2.13 -7.49 -16.83
N GLY A 118 -0.93 -8.09 -16.79
CA GLY A 118 0.36 -7.37 -16.68
C GLY A 118 0.64 -6.76 -15.31
N LEU A 119 -0.03 -7.25 -14.25
CA LEU A 119 0.19 -6.80 -12.88
C LEU A 119 1.30 -7.59 -12.20
N ARG A 120 2.04 -6.94 -11.31
CA ARG A 120 2.99 -7.59 -10.40
C ARG A 120 2.26 -8.40 -9.34
N VAL A 121 2.83 -9.56 -9.00
CA VAL A 121 2.23 -10.53 -8.09
C VAL A 121 2.80 -10.36 -6.70
N GLY A 122 1.95 -9.99 -5.74
CA GLY A 122 2.24 -9.99 -4.32
C GLY A 122 1.43 -11.07 -3.58
N LEU A 123 2.06 -11.72 -2.62
CA LEU A 123 1.44 -12.72 -1.75
C LEU A 123 1.61 -12.31 -0.29
N TYR A 124 0.50 -12.11 0.40
CA TYR A 124 0.51 -11.88 1.84
C TYR A 124 0.46 -13.22 2.58
N TYR A 125 1.24 -13.33 3.64
CA TYR A 125 1.23 -14.47 4.53
C TYR A 125 1.32 -14.03 6.00
N SER A 126 0.37 -14.47 6.83
CA SER A 126 0.43 -14.24 8.26
C SER A 126 1.29 -15.28 8.97
N LEU A 127 2.22 -14.85 9.81
CA LEU A 127 2.97 -15.73 10.72
C LEU A 127 2.09 -16.27 11.87
N GLN A 128 0.99 -15.56 12.23
CA GLN A 128 0.00 -16.09 13.14
C GLN A 128 -0.85 -17.16 12.48
N ASP A 129 -1.22 -18.16 13.25
CA ASP A 129 -2.18 -19.19 12.87
C ASP A 129 -3.05 -19.57 14.06
N TRP A 130 -4.26 -19.04 14.10
CA TRP A 130 -5.20 -19.23 15.21
C TRP A 130 -5.82 -20.62 15.26
N SER A 131 -5.53 -21.49 14.29
CA SER A 131 -5.90 -22.91 14.33
C SER A 131 -4.99 -23.73 15.25
N PHE A 132 -3.84 -23.17 15.67
CA PHE A 132 -2.91 -23.79 16.60
C PHE A 132 -3.03 -23.21 18.02
N PRO A 133 -3.44 -23.98 19.04
CA PRO A 133 -3.43 -23.54 20.43
C PRO A 133 -2.09 -22.98 20.91
N ALA A 134 -0.98 -23.57 20.47
CA ALA A 134 0.38 -23.11 20.83
C ALA A 134 0.65 -21.64 20.47
N MET A 135 -0.10 -21.08 19.51
CA MET A 135 -0.06 -19.64 19.18
C MET A 135 -0.44 -18.75 20.38
N PHE A 136 -1.35 -19.22 21.23
CA PHE A 136 -1.90 -18.49 22.37
C PHE A 136 -1.27 -18.92 23.70
N ASP A 137 -0.97 -20.21 23.83
CA ASP A 137 -0.43 -20.80 25.07
C ASP A 137 1.07 -20.53 25.23
N GLY A 138 1.76 -20.20 24.13
CA GLY A 138 3.18 -19.90 24.11
C GLY A 138 4.08 -21.15 24.11
N PRO A 139 5.42 -20.96 24.09
CA PRO A 139 6.38 -22.02 23.86
C PRO A 139 6.49 -23.06 25.01
N ASP A 140 6.07 -22.70 26.22
CA ASP A 140 6.21 -23.55 27.41
C ASP A 140 5.08 -24.56 27.56
N ALA A 141 3.93 -24.34 26.87
CA ALA A 141 2.75 -25.18 27.04
C ALA A 141 2.83 -26.49 26.22
N ASP A 142 3.14 -26.38 24.93
CA ASP A 142 3.35 -27.51 24.02
C ASP A 142 4.45 -27.19 23.00
N PRO A 143 5.72 -27.45 23.31
CA PRO A 143 6.82 -27.18 22.39
C PRO A 143 6.74 -27.94 21.06
N ASP A 144 6.19 -29.16 21.08
CA ASP A 144 6.06 -29.97 19.86
C ASP A 144 4.96 -29.41 18.93
N GLU A 145 3.87 -28.86 19.47
CA GLU A 145 2.86 -28.18 18.68
C GLU A 145 3.38 -26.88 18.11
N LEU A 146 4.13 -26.10 18.88
CA LEU A 146 4.78 -24.89 18.40
C LEU A 146 5.77 -25.18 17.27
N GLU A 147 6.58 -26.23 17.39
CA GLU A 147 7.51 -26.64 16.33
C GLU A 147 6.75 -27.05 15.06
N ARG A 148 5.61 -27.75 15.17
CA ARG A 148 4.76 -28.07 14.01
C ARG A 148 4.21 -26.82 13.34
N LEU A 149 3.81 -25.80 14.11
CA LEU A 149 3.35 -24.51 13.57
C LEU A 149 4.49 -23.81 12.81
N ILE A 150 5.68 -23.73 13.40
CA ILE A 150 6.84 -23.11 12.75
C ILE A 150 7.18 -23.85 11.45
N GLN A 151 7.25 -25.19 11.49
CA GLN A 151 7.53 -26.01 10.30
C GLN A 151 6.47 -25.78 9.22
N LYS A 152 5.18 -25.73 9.58
CA LYS A 152 4.10 -25.42 8.63
C LYS A 152 4.32 -24.07 7.95
N ILE A 153 4.69 -23.03 8.71
CA ILE A 153 4.94 -21.68 8.15
C ILE A 153 6.08 -21.75 7.12
N HIS A 154 7.17 -22.42 7.44
CA HIS A 154 8.31 -22.55 6.52
C HIS A 154 7.95 -23.37 5.27
N ASP A 155 7.19 -24.45 5.41
CA ASP A 155 6.73 -25.27 4.29
C ASP A 155 5.75 -24.49 3.39
N ASP A 156 4.85 -23.71 3.98
CA ASP A 156 3.90 -22.86 3.25
C ASP A 156 4.63 -21.76 2.45
N VAL A 157 5.57 -21.05 3.07
CA VAL A 157 6.36 -20.01 2.36
C VAL A 157 7.18 -20.63 1.23
N ARG A 158 7.79 -21.79 1.46
CA ARG A 158 8.50 -22.53 0.41
C ARG A 158 7.56 -22.92 -0.74
N ALA A 159 6.36 -23.41 -0.45
CA ALA A 159 5.37 -23.77 -1.47
C ALA A 159 4.92 -22.54 -2.26
N LEU A 160 4.63 -21.43 -1.59
CA LEU A 160 4.25 -20.16 -2.25
C LEU A 160 5.36 -19.65 -3.18
N CYS A 161 6.61 -19.77 -2.78
CA CYS A 161 7.75 -19.34 -3.60
C CYS A 161 8.08 -20.31 -4.73
N ALA A 162 7.80 -21.62 -4.58
CA ALA A 162 8.20 -22.64 -5.55
C ALA A 162 7.15 -22.91 -6.64
N ASN A 163 5.85 -22.84 -6.30
CA ASN A 163 4.80 -23.44 -7.13
C ASN A 163 4.09 -22.48 -8.08
N TYR A 164 4.23 -21.16 -7.88
CA TYR A 164 3.46 -20.15 -8.62
C TYR A 164 4.30 -19.32 -9.60
N GLY A 165 5.52 -19.78 -9.95
CA GLY A 165 6.44 -19.05 -10.84
C GLY A 165 6.96 -17.77 -10.20
N LYS A 166 7.17 -16.69 -10.97
CA LYS A 166 7.75 -15.45 -10.44
C LYS A 166 6.78 -14.76 -9.46
N ILE A 167 7.26 -14.47 -8.27
CA ILE A 167 6.60 -13.64 -7.25
C ILE A 167 7.38 -12.34 -7.09
N ASP A 168 6.69 -11.21 -7.17
CA ASP A 168 7.33 -9.90 -7.13
C ASP A 168 7.42 -9.34 -5.69
N LEU A 169 6.49 -9.73 -4.80
CA LEU A 169 6.43 -9.24 -3.41
C LEU A 169 5.90 -10.32 -2.46
N MET A 170 6.65 -10.60 -1.39
CA MET A 170 6.16 -11.33 -0.21
C MET A 170 5.83 -10.35 0.91
N TRP A 171 4.57 -10.30 1.28
CA TRP A 171 4.04 -9.40 2.30
C TRP A 171 3.74 -10.17 3.59
N PHE A 172 4.42 -9.87 4.68
CA PHE A 172 4.28 -10.59 5.95
C PHE A 172 3.44 -9.81 6.95
N ASP A 173 2.83 -10.55 7.88
CA ASP A 173 2.09 -9.99 9.01
C ASP A 173 2.13 -10.96 10.20
N GLY A 174 1.64 -10.48 11.36
CA GLY A 174 1.40 -11.34 12.51
C GLY A 174 2.66 -11.82 13.23
N ARG A 175 3.78 -11.08 13.19
CA ARG A 175 5.00 -11.45 13.89
C ARG A 175 4.83 -11.55 15.41
N TRP A 176 3.97 -10.74 16.00
CA TRP A 176 3.66 -10.79 17.43
C TRP A 176 2.68 -11.94 17.76
N PRO A 177 2.61 -12.47 19.02
CA PRO A 177 3.45 -12.15 20.16
C PRO A 177 4.76 -12.93 20.21
N LEU A 178 5.01 -13.87 19.31
CA LEU A 178 6.11 -14.83 19.35
C LEU A 178 7.33 -14.37 18.57
N HIS A 179 7.69 -13.08 18.66
CA HIS A 179 8.62 -12.34 17.82
C HIS A 179 9.89 -13.07 17.37
N ASP A 180 10.55 -13.80 18.26
CA ASP A 180 11.86 -14.39 18.00
C ASP A 180 11.79 -15.89 17.66
N LEU A 181 10.59 -16.47 17.65
CA LEU A 181 10.41 -17.91 17.46
C LEU A 181 10.22 -18.32 16.00
N TRP A 182 9.84 -17.39 15.13
CA TRP A 182 9.48 -17.68 13.73
C TRP A 182 10.65 -18.08 12.83
N ARG A 183 11.92 -17.92 13.29
CA ARG A 183 13.12 -18.18 12.48
C ARG A 183 13.09 -17.38 11.17
N THR A 184 12.82 -16.09 11.27
CA THR A 184 12.56 -15.21 10.10
C THR A 184 13.72 -15.11 9.13
N VAL A 185 14.97 -15.32 9.60
CA VAL A 185 16.16 -15.37 8.75
C VAL A 185 16.11 -16.59 7.81
N GLU A 186 15.67 -17.75 8.30
CA GLU A 186 15.53 -18.95 7.48
C GLU A 186 14.39 -18.81 6.45
N ILE A 187 13.31 -18.09 6.81
CA ILE A 187 12.24 -17.72 5.87
C ILE A 187 12.79 -16.84 4.75
N ASP A 188 13.54 -15.80 5.11
CA ASP A 188 14.18 -14.90 4.15
C ASP A 188 15.17 -15.65 3.25
N ASP A 189 16.02 -16.53 3.80
CA ASP A 189 16.93 -17.39 3.03
C ASP A 189 16.16 -18.23 2.00
N THR A 190 15.04 -18.82 2.39
CA THR A 190 14.18 -19.62 1.50
C THR A 190 13.63 -18.77 0.35
N ILE A 191 13.16 -17.55 0.64
CA ILE A 191 12.64 -16.64 -0.39
C ILE A 191 13.75 -16.24 -1.36
N ARG A 192 14.93 -15.86 -0.84
CA ARG A 192 16.06 -15.44 -1.70
C ARG A 192 16.61 -16.57 -2.57
N GLU A 193 16.58 -17.82 -2.05
CA GLU A 193 16.95 -19.01 -2.83
C GLU A 193 16.00 -19.23 -4.02
N LEU A 194 14.69 -19.15 -3.78
CA LEU A 194 13.67 -19.52 -4.77
C LEU A 194 13.24 -18.36 -5.64
N GLN A 195 13.27 -17.14 -5.12
CA GLN A 195 12.80 -15.90 -5.73
C GLN A 195 13.79 -14.76 -5.48
N PRO A 196 14.97 -14.74 -6.10
CA PRO A 196 16.05 -13.80 -5.81
C PRO A 196 15.71 -12.33 -6.07
N GLU A 197 14.70 -12.05 -6.93
CA GLU A 197 14.24 -10.70 -7.24
C GLU A 197 12.98 -10.30 -6.45
N CYS A 198 12.45 -11.18 -5.60
CA CYS A 198 11.26 -10.91 -4.81
C CYS A 198 11.54 -9.86 -3.73
N MET A 199 10.69 -8.86 -3.63
CA MET A 199 10.71 -7.93 -2.51
C MET A 199 10.04 -8.52 -1.28
N ILE A 200 10.44 -8.05 -0.10
CA ILE A 200 9.92 -8.53 1.19
C ILE A 200 9.58 -7.32 2.06
N THR A 201 8.41 -7.32 2.72
CA THR A 201 8.12 -6.35 3.78
C THR A 201 9.01 -6.65 4.99
N GLY A 202 10.20 -6.01 5.01
CA GLY A 202 11.26 -6.34 5.95
C GLY A 202 10.92 -6.02 7.40
N ASP A 203 10.24 -4.89 7.63
CA ASP A 203 9.73 -4.48 8.94
C ASP A 203 8.68 -5.46 9.49
N ARG A 204 7.87 -6.04 8.62
CA ARG A 204 6.83 -7.00 8.99
C ARG A 204 7.41 -8.40 9.30
N LEU A 205 8.40 -8.83 8.50
CA LEU A 205 9.05 -10.13 8.71
C LEU A 205 10.03 -10.10 9.90
N HIS A 206 10.94 -9.12 9.93
CA HIS A 206 12.04 -9.06 10.90
C HIS A 206 11.77 -8.10 12.07
N GLY A 207 10.71 -7.29 11.98
CA GLY A 207 10.36 -6.24 12.94
C GLY A 207 10.97 -4.88 12.59
N ALA A 208 10.27 -3.82 13.03
CA ALA A 208 10.66 -2.43 12.79
C ALA A 208 12.04 -2.13 13.40
N ALA A 209 12.83 -1.31 12.71
CA ALA A 209 14.22 -1.00 13.09
C ALA A 209 14.32 -0.37 14.48
N GLY A 210 13.41 0.53 14.83
CA GLY A 210 13.38 1.16 16.15
C GLY A 210 13.07 0.19 17.30
N GLN A 211 12.41 -0.93 17.01
CA GLN A 211 12.09 -1.96 17.99
C GLN A 211 13.11 -3.10 17.98
N PHE A 212 13.68 -3.43 16.81
CA PHE A 212 14.61 -4.52 16.57
C PHE A 212 15.85 -4.06 15.80
N PRO A 213 16.74 -3.27 16.43
CA PRO A 213 17.88 -2.62 15.74
C PRO A 213 18.92 -3.62 15.19
N ASP A 214 18.90 -4.85 15.66
CA ASP A 214 19.80 -5.92 15.24
C ASP A 214 19.19 -6.82 14.13
N SER A 215 17.96 -6.53 13.68
CA SER A 215 17.31 -7.32 12.63
C SER A 215 17.99 -7.13 11.27
N PRO A 216 17.92 -8.13 10.36
CA PRO A 216 18.42 -8.00 8.98
C PRO A 216 17.83 -6.79 8.25
N PHE A 217 16.58 -6.44 8.51
CA PHE A 217 15.92 -5.25 7.96
C PHE A 217 16.57 -3.96 8.49
N ALA A 218 16.75 -3.83 9.79
CA ALA A 218 17.34 -2.62 10.40
C ALA A 218 18.76 -2.36 9.94
N ARG A 219 19.53 -3.41 9.66
CA ARG A 219 20.92 -3.33 9.18
C ARG A 219 21.05 -3.28 7.68
N LEU A 220 19.93 -3.39 6.94
CA LEU A 220 19.92 -3.49 5.47
C LEU A 220 20.89 -4.56 4.94
N GLU A 221 20.95 -5.71 5.63
CA GLU A 221 21.88 -6.79 5.29
C GLU A 221 21.64 -7.39 3.91
N ARG A 222 20.41 -7.20 3.37
CA ARG A 222 20.00 -7.76 2.07
C ARG A 222 19.21 -6.75 1.26
N PRO A 223 19.39 -6.71 -0.06
CA PRO A 223 18.59 -5.85 -0.95
C PRO A 223 17.14 -6.35 -1.05
N GLY A 224 16.24 -5.49 -1.53
CA GLY A 224 14.85 -5.84 -1.81
C GLY A 224 13.92 -5.84 -0.60
N TYR A 225 14.33 -5.30 0.54
CA TYR A 225 13.40 -4.98 1.61
C TYR A 225 12.62 -3.72 1.30
N ILE A 226 11.33 -3.71 1.61
CA ILE A 226 10.51 -2.50 1.68
C ILE A 226 9.97 -2.33 3.10
N GLY A 227 9.69 -1.08 3.47
CA GLY A 227 8.96 -0.76 4.69
C GLY A 227 7.46 -0.72 4.44
N SER A 228 6.66 -0.85 5.50
CA SER A 228 5.21 -0.70 5.43
C SER A 228 4.66 0.12 6.58
N SER A 229 3.61 0.89 6.33
CA SER A 229 2.88 1.61 7.35
C SER A 229 1.39 1.34 7.22
N GLU A 230 0.74 1.00 8.32
CA GLU A 230 -0.67 0.64 8.31
C GLU A 230 -1.52 1.82 8.76
N ARG A 231 -2.34 2.36 7.82
CA ARG A 231 -3.31 3.44 8.06
C ARG A 231 -2.72 4.73 8.64
N HIS A 232 -1.42 4.90 8.52
CA HIS A 232 -0.71 6.12 8.91
C HIS A 232 0.35 6.43 7.87
N ILE A 233 0.57 7.71 7.62
CA ILE A 233 1.67 8.15 6.76
C ILE A 233 2.89 8.36 7.64
N LYS A 234 3.70 7.31 7.74
CA LYS A 234 4.95 7.30 8.49
C LYS A 234 6.01 6.61 7.67
N ALA A 235 7.06 7.32 7.30
CA ALA A 235 8.19 6.78 6.57
C ALA A 235 8.80 5.57 7.29
N ALA A 236 9.40 4.66 6.52
CA ALA A 236 10.20 3.58 7.06
C ALA A 236 11.34 4.14 7.93
N GLU A 237 11.72 3.37 8.97
CA GLU A 237 12.79 3.77 9.90
C GLU A 237 14.20 3.59 9.30
N VAL A 238 14.30 3.02 8.10
CA VAL A 238 15.52 2.82 7.31
C VAL A 238 15.31 3.33 5.88
N ASP A 239 16.40 3.62 5.20
CA ASP A 239 16.39 4.17 3.84
C ASP A 239 16.06 3.06 2.81
N VAL A 240 14.80 2.70 2.72
CA VAL A 240 14.23 1.78 1.74
C VAL A 240 12.93 2.36 1.18
N PRO A 241 12.51 1.98 -0.02
CA PRO A 241 11.16 2.25 -0.49
C PRO A 241 10.11 1.70 0.49
N TRP A 242 8.99 2.37 0.58
CA TRP A 242 7.93 1.99 1.52
C TRP A 242 6.54 2.23 0.94
N GLU A 243 5.56 1.61 1.57
CA GLU A 243 4.16 1.77 1.20
C GLU A 243 3.28 2.04 2.42
N VAL A 244 2.19 2.74 2.17
CA VAL A 244 1.07 2.86 3.11
C VAL A 244 0.01 1.87 2.66
N CYS A 245 -0.37 0.92 3.52
CA CYS A 245 -1.57 0.13 3.29
C CYS A 245 -2.76 0.72 4.06
N ASP A 246 -3.86 0.93 3.36
CA ASP A 246 -5.11 1.46 3.94
C ASP A 246 -6.33 0.79 3.30
N ILE A 247 -7.49 1.01 3.86
CA ILE A 247 -8.75 0.34 3.53
C ILE A 247 -9.72 1.26 2.78
N ASN A 248 -10.50 0.69 1.89
CA ASN A 248 -11.54 1.39 1.13
C ASN A 248 -12.79 1.75 1.96
N GLN A 249 -12.90 1.18 3.15
CA GLN A 249 -13.94 1.44 4.17
C GLN A 249 -13.29 2.06 5.43
N HIS A 250 -14.02 2.26 6.53
CA HIS A 250 -13.45 2.97 7.67
C HIS A 250 -12.89 2.06 8.78
N ARG A 251 -13.16 0.76 8.78
CA ARG A 251 -12.85 -0.05 9.95
C ARG A 251 -12.12 -1.36 9.71
N TRP A 252 -12.56 -2.20 8.77
CA TRP A 252 -12.08 -3.57 8.61
C TRP A 252 -11.39 -3.79 7.27
N TRP A 253 -10.46 -4.74 7.21
CA TRP A 253 -9.79 -5.15 5.98
C TRP A 253 -10.68 -6.08 5.15
N GLY A 254 -11.30 -7.07 5.80
CA GLY A 254 -12.22 -8.01 5.17
C GLY A 254 -13.60 -7.44 4.92
N TYR A 255 -14.40 -8.18 4.16
CA TYR A 255 -15.76 -7.82 3.80
C TYR A 255 -16.67 -7.59 5.01
N VAL A 256 -17.45 -6.51 4.99
CA VAL A 256 -18.51 -6.21 5.95
C VAL A 256 -19.83 -6.03 5.21
N LYS A 257 -20.77 -6.96 5.44
CA LYS A 257 -22.01 -7.10 4.66
C LYS A 257 -22.92 -5.86 4.67
N HIS A 258 -22.98 -5.15 5.77
CA HIS A 258 -23.87 -4.01 5.96
C HIS A 258 -23.12 -2.73 6.29
N ASP A 259 -21.86 -2.63 5.85
CA ASP A 259 -21.10 -1.41 6.05
C ASP A 259 -21.73 -0.24 5.30
N ARG A 260 -21.92 0.86 6.02
CA ARG A 260 -22.41 2.13 5.48
C ARG A 260 -21.33 3.20 5.40
N HIS A 261 -20.10 2.83 5.78
CA HIS A 261 -18.99 3.76 5.96
C HIS A 261 -17.87 3.46 4.95
N TYR A 262 -18.23 3.35 3.68
CA TYR A 262 -17.25 3.36 2.60
C TYR A 262 -16.73 4.78 2.39
N LYS A 263 -15.42 4.90 2.19
CA LYS A 263 -14.81 6.14 1.74
C LYS A 263 -15.37 6.49 0.35
N SER A 264 -15.54 7.77 0.04
CA SER A 264 -15.83 8.23 -1.32
C SER A 264 -14.61 8.07 -2.22
N GLY A 265 -14.79 8.10 -3.53
CA GLY A 265 -13.68 8.14 -4.49
C GLY A 265 -12.73 9.32 -4.22
N ALA A 266 -13.27 10.49 -3.87
CA ALA A 266 -12.48 11.67 -3.51
C ALA A 266 -11.62 11.44 -2.25
N GLU A 267 -12.16 10.79 -1.20
CA GLU A 267 -11.39 10.46 0.01
C GLU A 267 -10.26 9.47 -0.30
N LEU A 268 -10.48 8.50 -1.18
CA LEU A 268 -9.43 7.55 -1.60
C LEU A 268 -8.34 8.23 -2.44
N ILE A 269 -8.72 9.19 -3.28
CA ILE A 269 -7.78 9.99 -4.07
C ILE A 269 -6.97 10.94 -3.16
N MET A 270 -7.60 11.53 -2.14
CA MET A 270 -6.88 12.33 -1.14
C MET A 270 -5.87 11.48 -0.35
N LEU A 271 -6.24 10.25 0.01
CA LEU A 271 -5.32 9.29 0.65
C LEU A 271 -4.14 8.95 -0.28
N MET A 272 -4.40 8.79 -1.59
CA MET A 272 -3.34 8.61 -2.59
C MET A 272 -2.40 9.82 -2.63
N ALA A 273 -2.94 11.04 -2.65
CA ALA A 273 -2.15 12.27 -2.64
C ALA A 273 -1.22 12.33 -1.41
N GLU A 274 -1.74 12.01 -0.23
CA GLU A 274 -0.98 11.99 1.03
C GLU A 274 0.15 10.97 1.01
N ALA A 275 -0.14 9.73 0.57
CA ALA A 275 0.85 8.67 0.51
C ALA A 275 1.96 9.01 -0.50
N LEU A 276 1.59 9.37 -1.73
CA LEU A 276 2.55 9.71 -2.79
C LEU A 276 3.35 10.97 -2.47
N GLY A 277 2.72 12.00 -1.90
CA GLY A 277 3.38 13.22 -1.49
C GLY A 277 4.42 12.99 -0.39
N ALA A 278 4.20 12.02 0.47
CA ALA A 278 5.17 11.58 1.49
C ALA A 278 6.26 10.64 0.93
N GLY A 279 6.20 10.27 -0.35
CA GLY A 279 7.17 9.38 -1.01
C GLY A 279 6.86 7.89 -0.87
N ALA A 280 5.68 7.52 -0.36
CA ALA A 280 5.23 6.14 -0.26
C ALA A 280 4.49 5.67 -1.52
N ASN A 281 4.39 4.35 -1.72
CA ASN A 281 3.33 3.78 -2.53
C ASN A 281 2.04 3.68 -1.72
N LEU A 282 0.89 3.66 -2.40
CA LEU A 282 -0.39 3.31 -1.78
C LEU A 282 -0.78 1.87 -2.13
N LEU A 283 -0.94 1.01 -1.12
CA LEU A 283 -1.53 -0.31 -1.24
C LEU A 283 -2.96 -0.27 -0.67
N LEU A 284 -3.95 -0.10 -1.54
CA LEU A 284 -5.35 0.12 -1.14
C LEU A 284 -6.11 -1.19 -1.06
N ASN A 285 -6.67 -1.47 0.10
CA ASN A 285 -7.34 -2.73 0.37
C ASN A 285 -8.83 -2.74 0.02
N PHE A 286 -9.25 -3.89 -0.51
CA PHE A 286 -10.63 -4.25 -0.75
C PHE A 286 -10.94 -5.62 -0.14
N GLY A 287 -12.16 -5.77 0.40
CA GLY A 287 -12.66 -7.03 0.96
C GLY A 287 -13.75 -7.64 0.05
N PRO A 288 -13.42 -8.65 -0.78
CA PRO A 288 -14.42 -9.38 -1.54
C PRO A 288 -15.41 -10.16 -0.66
N MET A 289 -16.63 -10.37 -1.15
CA MET A 289 -17.65 -11.24 -0.52
C MET A 289 -17.16 -12.70 -0.50
N GLY A 290 -17.72 -13.53 0.36
CA GLY A 290 -17.36 -14.94 0.47
C GLY A 290 -17.45 -15.72 -0.85
N CYS A 291 -18.34 -15.36 -1.74
CA CYS A 291 -18.42 -15.95 -3.08
C CYS A 291 -17.30 -15.48 -4.05
N GLY A 292 -16.50 -14.48 -3.69
CA GLY A 292 -15.44 -13.92 -4.53
C GLY A 292 -15.85 -12.66 -5.31
N ALA A 293 -17.11 -12.27 -5.35
CA ALA A 293 -17.52 -11.05 -6.03
C ALA A 293 -17.22 -9.81 -5.18
N PHE A 294 -16.88 -8.70 -5.84
CA PHE A 294 -16.72 -7.41 -5.16
C PHE A 294 -18.08 -6.80 -4.81
N PRO A 295 -18.23 -6.19 -3.62
CA PRO A 295 -19.38 -5.37 -3.28
C PRO A 295 -19.59 -4.25 -4.30
N GLN A 296 -20.83 -3.85 -4.55
CA GLN A 296 -21.16 -2.79 -5.52
C GLN A 296 -20.41 -1.47 -5.22
N ARG A 297 -20.33 -1.08 -3.95
CA ARG A 297 -19.60 0.12 -3.53
C ARG A 297 -18.11 0.06 -3.84
N ALA A 298 -17.49 -1.10 -3.69
CA ALA A 298 -16.08 -1.28 -4.04
C ALA A 298 -15.87 -1.16 -5.56
N ARG A 299 -16.79 -1.67 -6.38
CA ARG A 299 -16.76 -1.49 -7.84
C ARG A 299 -16.86 -0.01 -8.24
N GLU A 300 -17.79 0.73 -7.64
CA GLU A 300 -17.95 2.18 -7.86
C GLU A 300 -16.67 2.95 -7.50
N GLN A 301 -16.03 2.61 -6.36
CA GLN A 301 -14.75 3.21 -5.96
C GLN A 301 -13.63 2.92 -6.96
N LEU A 302 -13.53 1.68 -7.46
CA LEU A 302 -12.53 1.29 -8.46
C LEU A 302 -12.73 2.04 -9.79
N GLU A 303 -13.99 2.26 -10.20
CA GLU A 303 -14.31 3.08 -11.38
C GLU A 303 -13.92 4.56 -11.18
N ASP A 304 -14.16 5.13 -9.99
CA ASP A 304 -13.75 6.50 -9.65
C ASP A 304 -12.23 6.64 -9.72
N LEU A 305 -11.50 5.70 -9.10
CA LEU A 305 -10.05 5.65 -9.13
C LEU A 305 -9.51 5.50 -10.56
N GLY A 306 -10.11 4.64 -11.38
CA GLY A 306 -9.72 4.44 -12.78
C GLY A 306 -9.81 5.72 -13.60
N ARG A 307 -10.95 6.43 -13.51
CA ARG A 307 -11.12 7.71 -14.18
C ARG A 307 -10.10 8.77 -13.74
N PHE A 308 -9.77 8.77 -12.46
CA PHE A 308 -8.78 9.71 -11.92
C PHE A 308 -7.36 9.36 -12.36
N THR A 309 -6.95 8.09 -12.22
CA THR A 309 -5.59 7.64 -12.55
C THR A 309 -5.29 7.73 -14.04
N GLU A 310 -6.26 7.46 -14.91
CA GLU A 310 -6.14 7.65 -16.37
C GLU A 310 -5.84 9.11 -16.71
N ARG A 311 -6.59 10.06 -16.14
CA ARG A 311 -6.44 11.49 -16.39
C ARG A 311 -5.14 12.07 -15.82
N ASN A 312 -4.67 11.55 -14.69
CA ASN A 312 -3.58 12.13 -13.92
C ASN A 312 -2.32 11.22 -13.86
N ALA A 313 -2.17 10.29 -14.80
CA ALA A 313 -1.11 9.27 -14.79
C ALA A 313 0.31 9.82 -14.62
N GLU A 314 0.59 11.00 -15.22
CA GLU A 314 1.93 11.61 -15.16
C GLU A 314 2.33 12.08 -13.76
N ALA A 315 1.37 12.48 -12.91
CA ALA A 315 1.61 12.90 -11.53
C ALA A 315 1.73 11.71 -10.56
N ILE A 316 1.36 10.51 -11.02
CA ILE A 316 1.29 9.29 -10.20
C ILE A 316 2.50 8.38 -10.46
N TYR A 317 2.59 7.82 -11.68
CA TYR A 317 3.54 6.75 -11.96
C TYR A 317 4.95 7.27 -12.18
N GLY A 318 5.91 6.66 -11.47
CA GLY A 318 7.31 7.07 -11.48
C GLY A 318 7.58 8.43 -10.86
N SER A 319 6.60 9.02 -10.16
CA SER A 319 6.81 10.26 -9.40
C SER A 319 7.52 9.98 -8.07
N SER A 320 8.17 10.99 -7.52
CA SER A 320 8.67 10.99 -6.15
C SER A 320 7.86 11.95 -5.28
N GLY A 321 7.82 11.70 -3.96
CA GLY A 321 7.16 12.59 -3.02
C GLY A 321 7.91 13.90 -2.88
N ALA A 322 7.18 15.01 -2.86
CA ALA A 322 7.73 16.35 -2.78
C ALA A 322 7.22 17.18 -1.57
N ASN A 323 6.45 16.57 -0.67
CA ASN A 323 5.97 17.26 0.53
C ASN A 323 7.12 17.81 1.41
N HIS A 324 8.29 17.15 1.37
CA HIS A 324 9.48 17.58 2.11
C HIS A 324 10.08 18.90 1.61
N LEU A 325 9.76 19.34 0.38
CA LEU A 325 10.22 20.62 -0.17
C LEU A 325 9.53 21.80 0.51
N PHE A 326 8.29 21.61 0.99
CA PHE A 326 7.44 22.66 1.51
C PHE A 326 6.80 22.17 2.81
N GLU A 327 7.37 22.50 3.95
CA GLU A 327 7.01 21.95 5.26
C GLU A 327 5.53 22.06 5.66
N TYR A 328 4.77 22.99 5.10
CA TYR A 328 3.34 23.18 5.39
C TYR A 328 2.58 23.77 4.20
N LEU A 329 2.42 23.00 3.14
CA LEU A 329 1.49 23.42 2.10
C LEU A 329 0.05 23.21 2.59
N LEU A 330 -0.56 24.23 3.11
CA LEU A 330 -1.97 24.21 3.56
C LEU A 330 -2.96 23.82 2.45
N CYS A 331 -2.50 23.88 1.20
CA CYS A 331 -3.35 23.79 0.02
C CYS A 331 -3.42 22.39 -0.59
N GLY A 332 -2.49 21.48 -0.24
CA GLY A 332 -2.47 20.14 -0.83
C GLY A 332 -1.18 19.37 -0.59
N ASP A 333 -1.09 18.20 -1.20
CA ASP A 333 0.13 17.39 -1.24
C ASP A 333 0.87 17.58 -2.56
N MET A 334 2.13 17.14 -2.62
CA MET A 334 2.94 17.33 -3.81
C MET A 334 3.70 16.08 -4.19
N THR A 335 3.75 15.84 -5.49
CA THR A 335 4.66 14.89 -6.13
C THR A 335 5.52 15.64 -7.16
N GLN A 336 6.65 15.04 -7.56
CA GLN A 336 7.47 15.58 -8.63
C GLN A 336 7.92 14.47 -9.57
N LYS A 337 8.12 14.82 -10.82
CA LYS A 337 8.71 13.95 -11.82
C LYS A 337 9.50 14.80 -12.81
N ASP A 338 10.76 14.45 -13.02
CA ASP A 338 11.69 15.21 -13.85
C ASP A 338 11.72 16.70 -13.45
N GLU A 339 11.37 17.60 -14.34
CA GLU A 339 11.36 19.06 -14.12
C GLU A 339 9.94 19.59 -13.75
N THR A 340 8.99 18.71 -13.41
CA THR A 340 7.60 19.13 -13.12
C THR A 340 7.23 18.84 -11.67
N LEU A 341 6.73 19.87 -10.98
CA LEU A 341 6.09 19.76 -9.67
C LEU A 341 4.57 19.63 -9.86
N TYR A 342 3.95 18.63 -9.21
CA TYR A 342 2.51 18.41 -9.22
C TYR A 342 1.92 18.76 -7.86
N ILE A 343 1.00 19.72 -7.81
CA ILE A 343 0.28 20.11 -6.60
C ILE A 343 -1.12 19.46 -6.63
N TRP A 344 -1.38 18.55 -5.72
CA TRP A 344 -2.67 17.87 -5.51
C TRP A 344 -3.53 18.75 -4.61
N VAL A 345 -4.37 19.60 -5.22
CA VAL A 345 -5.07 20.67 -4.50
C VAL A 345 -6.19 20.11 -3.63
N LYS A 346 -6.03 20.24 -2.33
CA LYS A 346 -7.07 19.88 -1.33
C LYS A 346 -7.97 21.08 -0.99
N ASN A 347 -7.41 22.28 -0.95
CA ASN A 347 -8.12 23.51 -0.63
C ASN A 347 -8.11 24.42 -1.85
N TRP A 348 -9.24 24.45 -2.59
CA TRP A 348 -9.39 25.30 -3.76
C TRP A 348 -9.46 26.77 -3.37
N GLN A 349 -8.72 27.63 -4.08
CA GLN A 349 -8.58 29.05 -3.75
C GLN A 349 -9.38 29.98 -4.68
N GLY A 350 -10.15 29.45 -5.64
CA GLY A 350 -10.90 30.22 -6.62
C GLY A 350 -10.07 30.55 -7.87
N GLU A 351 -10.31 31.71 -8.47
CA GLU A 351 -9.74 32.11 -9.77
C GLU A 351 -8.20 32.30 -9.76
N THR A 352 -7.61 32.40 -8.60
CA THR A 352 -6.15 32.51 -8.40
C THR A 352 -5.69 31.51 -7.35
N TYR A 353 -4.70 30.70 -7.71
CA TYR A 353 -4.03 29.80 -6.75
C TYR A 353 -2.70 30.40 -6.34
N HIS A 354 -2.48 30.55 -5.04
CA HIS A 354 -1.26 31.10 -4.46
C HIS A 354 -0.51 30.04 -3.68
N PHE A 355 0.78 29.95 -3.91
CA PHE A 355 1.73 29.23 -3.09
C PHE A 355 3.07 29.96 -3.07
N ALA A 356 3.98 29.55 -2.19
CA ALA A 356 5.28 30.18 -2.06
C ALA A 356 6.38 29.15 -1.81
N GLY A 357 7.62 29.51 -2.06
CA GLY A 357 8.77 28.70 -1.68
C GLY A 357 9.42 27.83 -2.76
N LEU A 358 8.97 27.88 -4.02
CA LEU A 358 9.63 27.25 -5.15
C LEU A 358 10.75 28.15 -5.67
N ALA A 359 12.00 27.66 -5.68
CA ALA A 359 13.17 28.43 -6.08
C ALA A 359 13.29 28.56 -7.60
N ASN A 360 12.88 27.54 -8.36
CA ASN A 360 13.05 27.48 -9.80
C ASN A 360 12.29 28.57 -10.56
N GLU A 361 12.85 28.99 -11.67
CA GLU A 361 12.07 29.68 -12.72
C GLU A 361 10.95 28.75 -13.22
N ILE A 362 9.74 29.28 -13.37
CA ILE A 362 8.58 28.55 -13.87
C ILE A 362 8.44 28.84 -15.36
N ARG A 363 8.45 27.80 -16.18
CA ARG A 363 8.27 27.87 -17.63
C ARG A 363 6.80 27.86 -18.05
N GLY A 364 5.95 27.24 -17.19
CA GLY A 364 4.51 27.15 -17.44
C GLY A 364 3.77 26.46 -16.29
N ALA A 365 2.46 26.58 -16.35
CA ALA A 365 1.56 25.86 -15.44
C ALA A 365 0.31 25.40 -16.18
N ARG A 366 -0.24 24.25 -15.80
CA ARG A 366 -1.45 23.69 -16.39
C ARG A 366 -2.28 22.91 -15.36
N VAL A 367 -3.57 22.75 -15.66
CA VAL A 367 -4.46 21.85 -14.91
C VAL A 367 -4.48 20.50 -15.62
N LEU A 368 -4.10 19.40 -14.92
CA LEU A 368 -4.10 18.09 -15.55
C LEU A 368 -5.51 17.67 -16.02
N GLY A 369 -5.58 17.16 -17.25
CA GLY A 369 -6.83 16.72 -17.87
C GLY A 369 -7.82 17.86 -18.18
N ARG A 370 -7.38 19.13 -18.18
CA ARG A 370 -8.18 20.29 -18.50
C ARG A 370 -7.42 21.27 -19.40
N GLU A 371 -7.18 20.84 -20.63
CA GLU A 371 -6.47 21.63 -21.65
C GLU A 371 -7.23 22.90 -22.08
N ASP A 372 -8.50 23.01 -21.72
CA ASP A 372 -9.35 24.17 -21.95
C ASP A 372 -9.10 25.31 -20.94
N ILE A 373 -8.30 25.09 -19.89
CA ILE A 373 -7.96 26.11 -18.88
C ILE A 373 -6.55 26.63 -19.15
N GLU A 374 -6.44 27.88 -19.56
CA GLU A 374 -5.17 28.56 -19.75
C GLU A 374 -4.75 29.30 -18.48
N LEU A 375 -3.56 28.95 -17.95
CA LEU A 375 -3.01 29.60 -16.75
C LEU A 375 -1.92 30.59 -17.11
N THR A 376 -1.89 31.69 -16.36
CA THR A 376 -0.75 32.63 -16.36
C THR A 376 -0.08 32.62 -15.00
N VAL A 377 1.27 32.70 -15.01
CA VAL A 377 2.09 32.67 -13.82
C VAL A 377 2.60 34.07 -13.51
N GLU A 378 2.35 34.53 -12.30
CA GLU A 378 2.94 35.77 -11.75
C GLU A 378 3.84 35.38 -10.56
N ARG A 379 5.02 35.99 -10.49
CA ARG A 379 5.94 35.82 -9.35
C ARG A 379 6.24 37.16 -8.69
N ASP A 380 6.04 37.23 -7.38
CA ASP A 380 6.43 38.35 -6.54
C ASP A 380 7.34 37.84 -5.41
N GLY A 381 8.66 37.97 -5.60
CA GLY A 381 9.65 37.38 -4.74
C GLY A 381 9.53 35.85 -4.70
N ASP A 382 9.27 35.30 -3.51
CA ASP A 382 9.08 33.86 -3.29
C ASP A 382 7.62 33.42 -3.48
N HIS A 383 6.71 34.37 -3.69
CA HIS A 383 5.29 34.10 -3.90
C HIS A 383 4.99 33.85 -5.37
N ILE A 384 4.15 32.85 -5.62
CA ILE A 384 3.74 32.43 -6.97
C ILE A 384 2.21 32.44 -7.01
N TYR A 385 1.68 33.10 -8.06
CA TYR A 385 0.27 33.17 -8.31
C TYR A 385 -0.04 32.58 -9.68
N LEU A 386 -0.99 31.65 -9.70
CA LEU A 386 -1.52 31.03 -10.93
C LEU A 386 -2.91 31.64 -11.17
N HIS A 387 -3.06 32.45 -12.23
CA HIS A 387 -4.31 33.09 -12.60
C HIS A 387 -4.99 32.37 -13.77
N GLY A 388 -6.30 32.52 -13.90
CA GLY A 388 -7.09 31.94 -14.97
C GLY A 388 -7.81 30.67 -14.57
N LEU A 389 -7.77 30.31 -13.30
CA LEU A 389 -8.53 29.17 -12.74
C LEU A 389 -10.03 29.52 -12.64
N PRO A 390 -10.94 28.55 -12.72
CA PRO A 390 -12.35 28.78 -12.45
C PRO A 390 -12.63 29.04 -10.97
N GLU A 391 -13.73 29.71 -10.66
CA GLU A 391 -14.19 29.98 -9.28
C GLU A 391 -14.35 28.70 -8.45
N LEU A 392 -14.85 27.62 -9.06
CA LEU A 392 -15.03 26.30 -8.43
C LEU A 392 -14.02 25.30 -8.98
N PRO A 393 -13.67 24.25 -8.18
CA PRO A 393 -12.77 23.21 -8.64
C PRO A 393 -13.22 22.63 -10.00
N PRO A 394 -12.32 22.52 -10.99
CA PRO A 394 -12.67 22.06 -12.33
C PRO A 394 -12.86 20.54 -12.44
N THR A 395 -12.51 19.82 -11.40
CA THR A 395 -12.69 18.35 -11.29
C THR A 395 -13.47 18.01 -10.04
N PRO A 396 -14.29 16.94 -10.05
CA PRO A 396 -15.14 16.59 -8.91
C PRO A 396 -14.36 16.00 -7.73
N GLU A 397 -13.14 15.52 -7.98
CA GLU A 397 -12.28 14.91 -6.97
C GLU A 397 -11.19 15.90 -6.53
N VAL A 398 -9.93 15.52 -6.69
CA VAL A 398 -8.76 16.38 -6.46
C VAL A 398 -8.29 16.94 -7.80
N THR A 399 -8.12 18.26 -7.88
CA THR A 399 -7.49 18.90 -9.03
C THR A 399 -5.97 18.88 -8.89
N ILE A 400 -5.25 18.51 -9.94
CA ILE A 400 -3.79 18.56 -9.96
C ILE A 400 -3.32 19.72 -10.84
N LEU A 401 -2.49 20.58 -10.25
CA LEU A 401 -1.78 21.64 -10.96
C LEU A 401 -0.36 21.14 -11.25
N ALA A 402 0.03 21.13 -12.52
CA ALA A 402 1.39 20.83 -12.95
C ALA A 402 2.16 22.12 -13.20
N ILE A 403 3.32 22.25 -12.58
CA ILE A 403 4.20 23.41 -12.63
C ILE A 403 5.50 22.98 -13.30
N ASP A 404 5.73 23.44 -14.52
CA ASP A 404 6.91 23.11 -15.30
C ASP A 404 8.07 24.04 -14.90
N CYS A 405 9.11 23.48 -14.31
CA CYS A 405 10.25 24.20 -13.74
C CYS A 405 11.46 24.24 -14.70
N ALA A 406 12.35 25.18 -14.48
CA ALA A 406 13.68 25.15 -15.07
C ALA A 406 14.61 24.32 -14.20
N GLY A 407 14.68 23.00 -14.45
CA GLY A 407 15.38 22.01 -13.63
C GLY A 407 14.46 21.29 -12.65
N GLU A 408 15.03 20.34 -11.92
CA GLU A 408 14.33 19.60 -10.87
C GLU A 408 13.77 20.58 -9.82
N PRO A 409 12.53 20.39 -9.33
CA PRO A 409 11.92 21.27 -8.34
C PRO A 409 12.75 21.42 -7.07
N GLU A 410 13.08 22.67 -6.72
CA GLU A 410 13.87 23.02 -5.54
C GLU A 410 13.12 24.05 -4.69
N ALA A 411 13.20 23.91 -3.37
CA ALA A 411 12.66 24.88 -2.44
C ALA A 411 13.64 26.03 -2.20
N VAL A 412 13.11 27.26 -1.97
CA VAL A 412 13.93 28.35 -1.45
C VAL A 412 14.43 28.00 -0.05
N GLU A 413 15.63 28.42 0.27
CA GLU A 413 16.13 28.35 1.64
C GLU A 413 15.46 29.45 2.47
N TRP A 414 14.40 29.08 3.20
CA TRP A 414 13.72 30.01 4.10
C TRP A 414 14.52 30.37 5.35
N GLY A 415 15.82 30.04 5.41
CA GLY A 415 16.67 30.30 6.57
C GLY A 415 16.13 29.62 7.83
N PRO A 416 15.99 30.35 8.95
CA PRO A 416 15.53 29.77 10.23
C PRO A 416 14.05 29.35 10.25
N TYR A 417 13.29 29.53 9.15
CA TYR A 417 11.88 29.12 9.06
C TYR A 417 11.69 27.63 8.73
N ARG A 418 12.74 26.88 8.38
CA ARG A 418 12.65 25.42 8.31
C ARG A 418 12.49 24.87 9.72
N LEU A 419 11.25 24.49 10.04
CA LEU A 419 10.87 23.82 11.29
C LEU A 419 11.37 22.37 11.30
N HIS A 420 12.67 22.16 11.38
CA HIS A 420 13.23 20.84 11.61
C HIS A 420 13.11 20.50 13.10
N GLY A 421 12.24 19.55 13.44
CA GLY A 421 12.34 18.78 14.66
C GLY A 421 11.94 19.47 15.96
N GLY A 422 10.95 20.32 15.98
CA GLY A 422 10.28 20.73 17.23
C GLY A 422 10.90 21.89 18.02
N ASP A 423 11.97 22.50 17.57
CA ASP A 423 12.54 23.72 18.18
C ASP A 423 11.99 24.97 17.49
N TYR A 424 10.82 25.43 17.95
CA TYR A 424 10.24 26.70 17.54
C TYR A 424 11.06 27.87 18.10
N ASP A 425 11.90 28.53 17.31
CA ASP A 425 12.46 29.82 17.71
C ASP A 425 11.44 30.94 17.44
N MET A 426 10.61 31.22 18.44
CA MET A 426 9.58 32.27 18.36
C MET A 426 10.14 33.67 18.10
N ARG A 427 11.45 33.87 18.21
CA ARG A 427 12.10 35.17 17.90
C ARG A 427 12.10 35.43 16.41
N VAL A 428 12.22 34.41 15.60
CA VAL A 428 12.16 34.49 14.13
C VAL A 428 10.80 34.99 13.66
N TRP A 429 9.72 34.49 14.25
CA TRP A 429 8.37 34.98 13.95
C TRP A 429 8.20 36.47 14.33
N SER A 430 8.83 36.93 15.40
CA SER A 430 8.75 38.33 15.81
C SER A 430 9.49 39.27 14.85
N GLU A 431 10.57 38.81 14.22
CA GLU A 431 11.31 39.56 13.20
C GLU A 431 10.52 39.65 11.90
N TRP A 432 9.93 38.54 11.46
CA TRP A 432 9.08 38.49 10.25
C TRP A 432 7.83 39.37 10.39
N ILE A 433 7.13 39.36 11.54
CA ILE A 433 5.96 40.22 11.76
C ILE A 433 6.34 41.71 11.76
N ARG A 434 7.58 42.05 12.03
CA ARG A 434 8.07 43.44 12.05
C ARG A 434 8.64 43.94 10.70
N SER A 435 8.94 43.01 9.79
CA SER A 435 9.39 43.32 8.43
C SER A 435 8.20 43.70 7.53
#